data_d7470baffc043c7f36beafda4432cfd0
#
_entry.id   d7470baffc043c7f36beafda4432cfd0
#
_cell.length_a   1.000
_cell.length_b   1.000
_cell.length_c   1.000
_cell.angle_alpha   90.00
_cell.angle_beta   90.00
_cell.angle_gamma   90.00
#
_symmetry.space_group_name_H-M   'P 1'
#
loop_
_entity.id
_entity.type
_entity.pdbx_description
1 polymer ?
#
loop_
_entity_poly.entity_id
_entity_poly.type
_entity_poly.pdbx_seq_one_letter_code
_entity_poly.pdbx_strand_id
1 'polypeptide(L)'
;MPRRKRLVFIIVLIIFALALSIVLPINEGVLGKRGIRLGLDLQGGIHVVYKADLSSVESGERDNAIEGVIAVLGNRINPMGVTEPVIQKQGDDRIVVELPGLSITDKEKESLSRVAILEFGELAADEEEAKWENERGRWKPTTAIIDGEEKALSSRYFKENTYIYHNERTGEIELIFEWDEEGSKLSEEITGRLINKPMGIFEGNEPLRGDDERSIAPIVQTTITSSGRITGLSLNEATRLSNQLNAGRLPVPLEIIYDQTVSPILGADFIDMSLTAGLIGIVLVMLFMTLYYRLPGLMASLALVFYGALVLALFKLIPVTLTLAGIGGFVLSIGMAVDANVLIFERMKEELRAGRTLGAAIEAGFNRAWTAIRDSNITTFIVCGILYWLGSSIVASAPVMGFALTLFIGVAVSMFTAIVVTRTLLRLFVGTRLAQRIPLFSVHAGKDNV
;
A
#
# COMPACT_ATOMS: atom_id res chain seq x y z
N MET A 1 -45.40 -11.53 -13.27
CA MET A 1 -44.41 -10.44 -13.25
C MET A 1 -44.23 -9.87 -14.66
N PRO A 2 -44.30 -8.54 -14.88
CA PRO A 2 -44.00 -7.95 -16.18
C PRO A 2 -42.55 -8.23 -16.60
N ARG A 3 -42.31 -8.39 -17.93
CA ARG A 3 -41.00 -8.76 -18.50
C ARG A 3 -39.81 -7.96 -17.91
N ARG A 4 -40.00 -6.66 -17.70
CA ARG A 4 -38.97 -5.75 -17.14
C ARG A 4 -38.55 -6.09 -15.71
N LYS A 5 -39.50 -6.55 -14.87
CA LYS A 5 -39.21 -6.92 -13.46
C LYS A 5 -38.49 -8.28 -13.35
N ARG A 6 -38.76 -9.22 -14.26
CA ARG A 6 -38.04 -10.50 -14.36
C ARG A 6 -36.57 -10.27 -14.79
N LEU A 7 -36.35 -9.36 -15.72
CA LEU A 7 -35.01 -9.02 -16.20
C LEU A 7 -34.15 -8.44 -15.08
N VAL A 8 -34.66 -7.49 -14.26
CA VAL A 8 -33.94 -6.95 -13.10
C VAL A 8 -33.60 -8.04 -12.09
N PHE A 9 -34.53 -8.96 -11.82
CA PHE A 9 -34.24 -10.07 -10.88
C PHE A 9 -33.14 -11.00 -11.43
N ILE A 10 -33.14 -11.31 -12.72
CA ILE A 10 -32.09 -12.12 -13.36
C ILE A 10 -30.73 -11.40 -13.28
N ILE A 11 -30.70 -10.08 -13.55
CA ILE A 11 -29.48 -9.28 -13.43
C ILE A 11 -28.91 -9.32 -11.98
N VAL A 12 -29.79 -9.17 -10.99
CA VAL A 12 -29.38 -9.25 -9.57
C VAL A 12 -28.78 -10.62 -9.25
N LEU A 13 -29.38 -11.71 -9.74
CA LEU A 13 -28.86 -13.07 -9.57
C LEU A 13 -27.51 -13.26 -10.25
N ILE A 14 -27.34 -12.73 -11.46
CA ILE A 14 -26.06 -12.80 -12.19
C ILE A 14 -24.98 -12.05 -11.44
N ILE A 15 -25.26 -10.83 -10.95
CA ILE A 15 -24.30 -10.03 -10.16
C ILE A 15 -23.92 -10.79 -8.88
N PHE A 16 -24.88 -11.44 -8.22
CA PHE A 16 -24.60 -12.23 -7.01
C PHE A 16 -23.73 -13.45 -7.31
N ALA A 17 -24.04 -14.20 -8.34
CA ALA A 17 -23.25 -15.36 -8.77
C ALA A 17 -21.83 -14.95 -9.16
N LEU A 18 -21.68 -13.83 -9.84
CA LEU A 18 -20.39 -13.27 -10.23
C LEU A 18 -19.60 -12.77 -8.99
N ALA A 19 -20.26 -12.10 -8.05
CA ALA A 19 -19.63 -11.69 -6.79
C ALA A 19 -19.15 -12.92 -5.99
N LEU A 20 -19.97 -13.97 -5.87
CA LEU A 20 -19.60 -15.21 -5.22
C LEU A 20 -18.42 -15.91 -5.92
N SER A 21 -18.39 -15.97 -7.24
CA SER A 21 -17.29 -16.58 -7.99
C SER A 21 -15.96 -15.84 -7.80
N ILE A 22 -16.00 -14.54 -7.53
CA ILE A 22 -14.84 -13.73 -7.21
C ILE A 22 -14.39 -13.96 -5.77
N VAL A 23 -15.31 -14.11 -4.83
CA VAL A 23 -15.01 -14.25 -3.40
C VAL A 23 -14.58 -15.67 -3.03
N LEU A 24 -15.21 -16.71 -3.60
CA LEU A 24 -15.02 -18.11 -3.18
C LEU A 24 -13.58 -18.63 -3.21
N PRO A 25 -12.68 -18.28 -4.15
CA PRO A 25 -11.26 -18.55 -3.95
C PRO A 25 -10.67 -17.49 -2.99
N ILE A 26 -10.89 -17.67 -1.67
CA ILE A 26 -10.58 -16.64 -0.65
C ILE A 26 -9.12 -16.24 -0.66
N ASN A 27 -8.21 -17.21 -0.85
CA ASN A 27 -6.76 -17.01 -0.79
C ASN A 27 -6.11 -16.81 -2.16
N GLU A 28 -6.86 -16.94 -3.25
CA GLU A 28 -6.31 -16.80 -4.60
C GLU A 28 -6.68 -15.45 -5.20
N GLY A 29 -5.76 -14.88 -5.96
CA GLY A 29 -6.04 -13.67 -6.74
C GLY A 29 -7.00 -13.94 -7.89
N VAL A 30 -7.68 -12.91 -8.36
CA VAL A 30 -8.60 -12.97 -9.50
C VAL A 30 -8.09 -12.05 -10.60
N LEU A 31 -8.12 -12.50 -11.86
CA LEU A 31 -7.66 -11.72 -13.03
C LEU A 31 -6.20 -11.24 -12.93
N GLY A 32 -5.30 -12.07 -12.40
CA GLY A 32 -3.87 -11.73 -12.26
C GLY A 32 -3.57 -10.75 -11.11
N LYS A 33 -4.57 -10.33 -10.33
CA LYS A 33 -4.40 -9.54 -9.11
C LYS A 33 -4.31 -10.48 -7.91
N ARG A 34 -3.40 -10.18 -6.98
CA ARG A 34 -3.28 -10.90 -5.69
C ARG A 34 -4.55 -10.65 -4.86
N GLY A 35 -4.80 -11.51 -3.88
CA GLY A 35 -5.99 -11.44 -3.00
C GLY A 35 -6.14 -10.12 -2.23
N ILE A 36 -6.90 -10.14 -1.14
CA ILE A 36 -7.09 -8.97 -0.26
C ILE A 36 -5.73 -8.57 0.34
N ARG A 37 -5.34 -7.32 0.19
CA ARG A 37 -4.12 -6.76 0.76
C ARG A 37 -4.37 -6.39 2.22
N LEU A 38 -3.51 -6.84 3.10
CA LEU A 38 -3.58 -6.48 4.52
C LEU A 38 -2.58 -5.36 4.83
N GLY A 39 -2.98 -4.39 5.64
CA GLY A 39 -2.12 -3.30 6.08
C GLY A 39 -1.12 -3.72 7.15
N LEU A 40 -0.21 -2.81 7.45
CA LEU A 40 0.85 -2.99 8.44
C LEU A 40 0.31 -3.36 9.84
N ASP A 41 -0.81 -2.76 10.23
CA ASP A 41 -1.50 -2.99 11.49
C ASP A 41 -2.06 -4.41 11.65
N LEU A 42 -2.26 -5.14 10.53
CA LEU A 42 -2.77 -6.51 10.50
C LEU A 42 -1.70 -7.57 10.25
N GLN A 43 -0.70 -7.26 9.41
CA GLN A 43 0.38 -8.21 9.11
C GLN A 43 1.63 -8.01 9.97
N GLY A 44 1.67 -6.91 10.72
CA GLY A 44 2.91 -6.43 11.29
C GLY A 44 3.86 -5.90 10.23
N GLY A 45 5.05 -5.49 10.63
CA GLY A 45 6.08 -4.97 9.74
C GLY A 45 6.65 -3.65 10.23
N ILE A 46 7.11 -2.81 9.30
CA ILE A 46 7.87 -1.60 9.60
C ILE A 46 7.22 -0.40 8.93
N HIS A 47 7.11 0.68 9.71
CA HIS A 47 6.73 2.01 9.25
C HIS A 47 7.88 2.98 9.52
N VAL A 48 8.47 3.51 8.45
CA VAL A 48 9.56 4.48 8.53
C VAL A 48 9.17 5.74 7.78
N VAL A 49 9.46 6.89 8.37
CA VAL A 49 9.33 8.19 7.69
C VAL A 49 10.72 8.78 7.51
N TYR A 50 11.09 8.97 6.24
CA TYR A 50 12.30 9.66 5.85
C TYR A 50 12.01 11.13 5.55
N LYS A 51 12.91 12.00 5.95
CA LYS A 51 12.96 13.40 5.53
C LYS A 51 14.06 13.57 4.48
N ALA A 52 13.69 14.14 3.34
CA ALA A 52 14.64 14.46 2.28
C ALA A 52 15.27 15.83 2.51
N ASP A 53 16.59 15.92 2.40
CA ASP A 53 17.29 17.20 2.41
C ASP A 53 17.22 17.83 1.02
N LEU A 54 16.29 18.77 0.86
CA LEU A 54 16.05 19.51 -0.38
C LEU A 54 16.80 20.86 -0.43
N SER A 55 17.75 21.12 0.47
CA SER A 55 18.46 22.39 0.58
C SER A 55 19.25 22.75 -0.68
N SER A 56 19.76 21.73 -1.38
CA SER A 56 20.53 21.88 -2.63
C SER A 56 19.70 21.81 -3.91
N VAL A 57 18.36 21.63 -3.79
CA VAL A 57 17.45 21.42 -4.94
C VAL A 57 16.65 22.69 -5.21
N GLU A 58 16.63 23.14 -6.48
CA GLU A 58 15.78 24.26 -6.90
C GLU A 58 14.31 24.00 -6.65
N SER A 59 13.55 25.06 -6.30
CA SER A 59 12.14 24.92 -5.89
C SER A 59 11.25 24.25 -6.95
N GLY A 60 11.56 24.41 -8.24
CA GLY A 60 10.81 23.79 -9.35
C GLY A 60 11.13 22.30 -9.57
N GLU A 61 12.23 21.79 -9.03
CA GLU A 61 12.68 20.40 -9.22
C GLU A 61 12.49 19.50 -7.99
N ARG A 62 11.98 20.06 -6.89
CA ARG A 62 11.80 19.32 -5.64
C ARG A 62 10.88 18.11 -5.76
N ASP A 63 9.79 18.25 -6.51
CA ASP A 63 8.86 17.14 -6.74
C ASP A 63 9.52 16.02 -7.54
N ASN A 64 10.28 16.34 -8.56
CA ASN A 64 11.03 15.37 -9.36
C ASN A 64 12.09 14.65 -8.50
N ALA A 65 12.76 15.37 -7.61
CA ALA A 65 13.72 14.78 -6.68
C ALA A 65 13.05 13.78 -5.72
N ILE A 66 11.89 14.11 -5.16
CA ILE A 66 11.12 13.21 -4.29
C ILE A 66 10.62 11.98 -5.07
N GLU A 67 10.12 12.14 -6.29
CA GLU A 67 9.72 11.00 -7.13
C GLU A 67 10.93 10.10 -7.46
N GLY A 68 12.07 10.68 -7.71
CA GLY A 68 13.33 9.96 -7.89
C GLY A 68 13.72 9.16 -6.63
N VAL A 69 13.57 9.73 -5.44
CA VAL A 69 13.79 9.03 -4.17
C VAL A 69 12.82 7.85 -4.04
N ILE A 70 11.54 8.05 -4.31
CA ILE A 70 10.51 6.99 -4.23
C ILE A 70 10.87 5.83 -5.18
N ALA A 71 11.29 6.13 -6.40
CA ALA A 71 11.71 5.11 -7.36
C ALA A 71 12.93 4.30 -6.86
N VAL A 72 13.96 4.98 -6.35
CA VAL A 72 15.16 4.32 -5.82
C VAL A 72 14.83 3.47 -4.59
N LEU A 73 14.03 4.00 -3.64
CA LEU A 73 13.58 3.22 -2.48
C LEU A 73 12.80 1.97 -2.92
N GLY A 74 11.92 2.10 -3.92
CA GLY A 74 11.20 0.98 -4.50
C GLY A 74 12.14 -0.10 -5.05
N ASN A 75 13.16 0.30 -5.80
CA ASN A 75 14.17 -0.62 -6.32
C ASN A 75 15.00 -1.31 -5.23
N ARG A 76 15.31 -0.60 -4.12
CA ARG A 76 16.04 -1.17 -2.98
C ARG A 76 15.22 -2.16 -2.16
N ILE A 77 13.92 -1.93 -2.07
CA ILE A 77 12.98 -2.75 -1.29
C ILE A 77 12.55 -3.99 -2.08
N ASN A 78 12.45 -3.91 -3.40
CA ASN A 78 11.99 -5.01 -4.25
C ASN A 78 12.78 -6.33 -4.05
N PRO A 79 14.13 -6.33 -3.95
CA PRO A 79 14.91 -7.54 -3.69
C PRO A 79 14.68 -8.14 -2.30
N MET A 80 14.13 -7.39 -1.34
CA MET A 80 13.84 -7.87 0.02
C MET A 80 12.64 -8.81 0.09
N GLY A 81 11.95 -9.03 -1.04
CA GLY A 81 10.81 -9.96 -1.12
C GLY A 81 9.54 -9.44 -0.45
N VAL A 82 9.46 -8.14 -0.20
CA VAL A 82 8.25 -7.50 0.36
C VAL A 82 7.11 -7.62 -0.62
N THR A 83 6.03 -8.22 -0.18
CA THR A 83 4.78 -8.21 -0.94
C THR A 83 4.08 -6.86 -0.70
N GLU A 84 4.18 -5.96 -1.70
CA GLU A 84 3.44 -4.71 -1.75
C GLU A 84 3.88 -3.65 -0.73
N PRO A 85 5.14 -3.16 -0.82
CA PRO A 85 5.57 -2.02 -0.03
C PRO A 85 4.71 -0.78 -0.38
N VAL A 86 4.39 0.01 0.63
CA VAL A 86 3.76 1.32 0.43
C VAL A 86 4.84 2.38 0.55
N ILE A 87 5.16 3.07 -0.55
CA ILE A 87 6.11 4.16 -0.58
C ILE A 87 5.39 5.37 -1.14
N GLN A 88 5.24 6.43 -0.35
CA GLN A 88 4.48 7.60 -0.76
C GLN A 88 5.03 8.89 -0.17
N LYS A 89 4.86 9.97 -0.93
CA LYS A 89 5.19 11.32 -0.49
C LYS A 89 4.25 11.77 0.63
N GLN A 90 4.81 12.43 1.65
CA GLN A 90 4.06 13.09 2.72
C GLN A 90 4.49 14.56 2.84
N GLY A 91 3.59 15.48 2.56
CA GLY A 91 3.94 16.91 2.53
C GLY A 91 4.96 17.21 1.43
N ASP A 92 5.91 18.13 1.69
CA ASP A 92 6.84 18.62 0.68
C ASP A 92 8.21 17.90 0.69
N ASP A 93 8.63 17.37 1.85
CA ASP A 93 9.99 16.87 2.08
C ASP A 93 10.06 15.49 2.76
N ARG A 94 8.92 14.81 2.94
CA ARG A 94 8.89 13.52 3.66
C ARG A 94 8.45 12.39 2.74
N ILE A 95 8.99 11.20 3.01
CA ILE A 95 8.63 9.95 2.34
C ILE A 95 8.27 8.92 3.41
N VAL A 96 7.07 8.39 3.33
CA VAL A 96 6.60 7.28 4.16
C VAL A 96 6.88 5.98 3.46
N VAL A 97 7.50 5.04 4.18
CA VAL A 97 7.78 3.68 3.72
C VAL A 97 7.14 2.71 4.71
N GLU A 98 6.20 1.92 4.22
CA GLU A 98 5.59 0.82 4.97
C GLU A 98 5.97 -0.51 4.32
N LEU A 99 6.48 -1.43 5.13
CA LEU A 99 6.93 -2.77 4.71
C LEU A 99 6.13 -3.84 5.47
N PRO A 100 4.91 -4.18 5.00
CA PRO A 100 4.08 -5.17 5.66
C PRO A 100 4.72 -6.56 5.65
N GLY A 101 4.64 -7.26 6.77
CA GLY A 101 5.13 -8.63 6.91
C GLY A 101 6.65 -8.79 6.96
N LEU A 102 7.41 -7.70 6.89
CA LEU A 102 8.87 -7.72 6.94
C LEU A 102 9.37 -7.20 8.29
N SER A 103 10.41 -7.87 8.82
CA SER A 103 11.19 -7.39 9.95
C SER A 103 12.62 -7.15 9.48
N ILE A 104 13.07 -5.90 9.46
CA ILE A 104 14.43 -5.53 9.11
C ILE A 104 15.14 -4.90 10.32
N THR A 105 16.45 -5.05 10.35
CA THR A 105 17.31 -4.48 11.39
C THR A 105 17.48 -2.97 11.19
N ASP A 106 17.93 -2.27 12.23
CA ASP A 106 18.22 -0.83 12.14
C ASP A 106 19.29 -0.52 11.09
N LYS A 107 20.29 -1.42 10.92
CA LYS A 107 21.31 -1.31 9.86
C LYS A 107 20.70 -1.39 8.45
N GLU A 108 19.70 -2.24 8.25
CA GLU A 108 18.99 -2.34 6.96
C GLU A 108 18.12 -1.10 6.70
N LYS A 109 17.46 -0.53 7.73
CA LYS A 109 16.71 0.73 7.60
C LYS A 109 17.62 1.89 7.21
N GLU A 110 18.79 2.01 7.88
CA GLU A 110 19.79 2.99 7.49
C GLU A 110 20.31 2.76 6.08
N SER A 111 20.49 1.50 5.65
CA SER A 111 20.99 1.20 4.32
C SER A 111 20.04 1.67 3.21
N LEU A 112 18.73 1.71 3.49
CA LEU A 112 17.74 2.27 2.55
C LEU A 112 17.92 3.77 2.34
N SER A 113 18.32 4.51 3.39
CA SER A 113 18.50 5.97 3.35
C SER A 113 19.90 6.42 2.89
N ARG A 114 20.89 5.53 2.89
CA ARG A 114 22.25 5.88 2.49
C ARG A 114 22.31 6.26 1.01
N VAL A 115 22.98 7.36 0.74
CA VAL A 115 23.37 7.72 -0.62
C VAL A 115 24.47 6.74 -1.03
N ALA A 116 24.13 5.71 -1.80
CA ALA A 116 25.09 4.70 -2.25
C ALA A 116 26.04 5.30 -3.30
N ILE A 117 26.93 6.19 -2.87
CA ILE A 117 28.04 6.71 -3.67
C ILE A 117 29.32 6.16 -3.10
N LEU A 118 29.99 5.34 -3.89
CA LEU A 118 31.38 5.01 -3.61
C LEU A 118 32.25 6.11 -4.20
N GLU A 119 33.06 6.73 -3.39
CA GLU A 119 34.05 7.70 -3.80
C GLU A 119 35.45 7.07 -3.72
N PHE A 120 36.29 7.38 -4.68
CA PHE A 120 37.66 6.88 -4.72
C PHE A 120 38.62 7.95 -4.26
N GLY A 121 39.55 7.57 -3.37
CA GLY A 121 40.51 8.46 -2.76
C GLY A 121 41.95 8.08 -3.05
N GLU A 122 42.84 9.08 -3.20
CA GLU A 122 44.29 8.94 -3.19
C GLU A 122 44.90 9.51 -1.92
N LEU A 123 46.07 9.03 -1.53
CA LEU A 123 46.76 9.54 -0.36
C LEU A 123 47.11 11.02 -0.52
N ALA A 124 46.70 11.84 0.43
CA ALA A 124 47.02 13.25 0.46
C ALA A 124 48.47 13.46 0.99
N ALA A 125 49.18 14.42 0.42
CA ALA A 125 50.47 14.86 0.99
C ALA A 125 50.25 15.64 2.30
N ASP A 126 51.31 15.80 3.10
CA ASP A 126 51.21 16.40 4.44
C ASP A 126 50.61 17.83 4.44
N GLU A 127 50.78 18.58 3.38
CA GLU A 127 50.29 19.97 3.24
C GLU A 127 48.95 20.07 2.48
N GLU A 128 48.41 18.95 1.96
CA GLU A 128 47.15 18.92 1.23
C GLU A 128 45.93 18.75 2.14
N GLU A 129 44.82 19.33 1.74
CA GLU A 129 43.52 19.15 2.43
C GLU A 129 43.02 17.73 2.21
N ALA A 130 42.78 17.00 3.31
CA ALA A 130 42.25 15.64 3.27
C ALA A 130 40.77 15.67 3.57
N LYS A 131 39.97 14.91 2.77
CA LYS A 131 38.56 14.73 3.03
C LYS A 131 38.28 13.57 4.00
N TRP A 132 39.13 12.54 3.98
CA TRP A 132 38.99 11.36 4.82
C TRP A 132 40.29 11.00 5.53
N GLU A 133 40.15 10.29 6.65
CA GLU A 133 41.27 9.74 7.40
C GLU A 133 40.95 8.32 7.87
N ASN A 134 41.93 7.42 7.76
CA ASN A 134 41.81 6.04 8.25
C ASN A 134 43.19 5.54 8.72
N GLU A 135 43.26 4.26 9.11
CA GLU A 135 44.49 3.61 9.61
C GLU A 135 45.66 3.58 8.59
N ARG A 136 45.37 3.86 7.30
CA ARG A 136 46.38 3.89 6.23
C ARG A 136 46.89 5.30 5.90
N GLY A 137 46.25 6.33 6.45
CA GLY A 137 46.64 7.72 6.25
C GLY A 137 45.49 8.67 5.94
N ARG A 138 45.85 9.84 5.43
CA ARG A 138 44.95 10.92 5.01
C ARG A 138 44.65 10.80 3.54
N TRP A 139 43.39 10.99 3.15
CA TRP A 139 42.91 10.75 1.79
C TRP A 139 42.17 11.95 1.23
N LYS A 140 42.42 12.26 -0.02
CA LYS A 140 41.68 13.24 -0.81
C LYS A 140 40.97 12.56 -1.98
N PRO A 141 39.86 13.12 -2.51
CA PRO A 141 39.18 12.58 -3.71
C PRO A 141 40.17 12.46 -4.88
N THR A 142 40.11 11.34 -5.61
CA THR A 142 40.86 11.24 -6.86
C THR A 142 40.11 12.00 -7.95
N THR A 143 40.79 13.00 -8.55
CA THR A 143 40.24 13.85 -9.61
C THR A 143 41.06 13.75 -10.88
N ALA A 144 40.42 13.99 -12.02
CA ALA A 144 41.06 14.19 -13.31
C ALA A 144 40.33 15.29 -14.09
N ILE A 145 41.04 15.92 -15.05
CA ILE A 145 40.47 16.97 -15.89
C ILE A 145 39.96 16.32 -17.18
N ILE A 146 38.65 16.28 -17.37
CA ILE A 146 38.01 15.81 -18.60
C ILE A 146 37.22 16.97 -19.22
N ASP A 147 37.43 17.22 -20.48
CA ASP A 147 36.79 18.32 -21.27
C ASP A 147 36.96 19.70 -20.59
N GLY A 148 38.08 19.91 -19.86
CA GLY A 148 38.40 21.18 -19.22
C GLY A 148 37.78 21.35 -17.81
N GLU A 149 37.05 20.37 -17.30
CA GLU A 149 36.48 20.35 -15.95
C GLU A 149 37.16 19.32 -15.06
N GLU A 150 37.46 19.71 -13.83
CA GLU A 150 37.97 18.79 -12.81
C GLU A 150 36.82 17.94 -12.25
N LYS A 151 36.89 16.61 -12.39
CA LYS A 151 35.87 15.66 -11.97
C LYS A 151 36.45 14.60 -11.05
N ALA A 152 35.73 14.30 -9.96
CA ALA A 152 36.11 13.26 -9.01
C ALA A 152 35.56 11.89 -9.43
N LEU A 153 36.40 10.86 -9.35
CA LEU A 153 36.00 9.49 -9.64
C LEU A 153 35.07 8.95 -8.54
N SER A 154 33.93 8.43 -8.95
CA SER A 154 32.95 7.85 -8.01
C SER A 154 32.06 6.81 -8.72
N SER A 155 31.28 6.04 -7.95
CA SER A 155 30.28 5.13 -8.49
C SER A 155 29.14 5.83 -9.26
N ARG A 156 29.17 7.15 -9.33
CA ARG A 156 28.29 7.94 -10.20
C ARG A 156 28.43 7.56 -11.66
N TYR A 157 29.60 7.08 -12.04
CA TYR A 157 29.95 6.65 -13.40
C TYR A 157 29.84 5.12 -13.58
N PHE A 158 29.24 4.40 -12.60
CA PHE A 158 28.97 2.97 -12.79
C PHE A 158 27.73 2.77 -13.65
N LYS A 159 27.75 1.74 -14.48
CA LYS A 159 26.55 1.18 -15.09
C LYS A 159 25.72 0.43 -14.02
N GLU A 160 24.41 0.34 -14.24
CA GLU A 160 23.49 -0.36 -13.32
C GLU A 160 23.52 -1.89 -13.54
N ASN A 161 24.71 -2.47 -13.63
CA ASN A 161 24.95 -3.89 -13.90
C ASN A 161 26.00 -4.51 -12.95
N THR A 162 26.12 -3.94 -11.76
CA THR A 162 27.04 -4.46 -10.73
C THR A 162 26.62 -5.84 -10.27
N TYR A 163 27.54 -6.81 -10.22
CA TYR A 163 27.28 -8.18 -9.79
C TYR A 163 28.38 -8.76 -8.92
N ILE A 164 28.05 -9.82 -8.19
CA ILE A 164 28.98 -10.54 -7.31
C ILE A 164 29.53 -11.73 -8.06
N TYR A 165 30.83 -11.88 -8.00
CA TYR A 165 31.54 -13.04 -8.51
C TYR A 165 32.28 -13.75 -7.37
N HIS A 166 32.05 -15.04 -7.21
CA HIS A 166 32.82 -15.88 -6.31
C HIS A 166 33.95 -16.50 -7.07
N ASN A 167 35.18 -16.10 -6.75
CA ASN A 167 36.38 -16.61 -7.38
C ASN A 167 36.73 -17.99 -6.81
N GLU A 168 36.39 -19.04 -7.52
CA GLU A 168 36.63 -20.43 -7.09
C GLU A 168 38.10 -20.77 -6.82
N ARG A 169 39.02 -20.00 -7.37
CA ARG A 169 40.48 -20.25 -7.24
C ARG A 169 41.07 -19.56 -5.99
N THR A 170 40.60 -18.42 -5.60
CA THR A 170 41.07 -17.68 -4.40
C THR A 170 40.11 -17.83 -3.22
N GLY A 171 38.86 -18.24 -3.45
CA GLY A 171 37.79 -18.27 -2.45
C GLY A 171 37.24 -16.88 -2.10
N GLU A 172 37.69 -15.82 -2.78
CA GLU A 172 37.30 -14.42 -2.48
C GLU A 172 36.00 -14.03 -3.16
N ILE A 173 35.28 -13.14 -2.49
CA ILE A 173 34.12 -12.45 -3.05
C ILE A 173 34.60 -11.20 -3.75
N GLU A 174 34.23 -11.07 -5.02
CA GLU A 174 34.55 -9.94 -5.87
C GLU A 174 33.26 -9.21 -6.26
N LEU A 175 33.16 -7.90 -5.99
CA LEU A 175 32.12 -7.05 -6.51
C LEU A 175 32.58 -6.46 -7.84
N ILE A 176 31.98 -6.86 -8.94
CA ILE A 176 32.34 -6.43 -10.29
C ILE A 176 31.43 -5.29 -10.72
N PHE A 177 32.02 -4.25 -11.31
CA PHE A 177 31.32 -3.09 -11.87
C PHE A 177 31.92 -2.68 -13.22
N GLU A 178 31.10 -2.04 -14.01
CA GLU A 178 31.51 -1.43 -15.29
C GLU A 178 31.37 0.08 -15.23
N TRP A 179 32.34 0.77 -15.86
CA TRP A 179 32.24 2.21 -16.07
C TRP A 179 31.35 2.55 -17.26
N ASP A 180 30.68 3.71 -17.19
CA ASP A 180 30.13 4.35 -18.38
C ASP A 180 31.26 4.99 -19.24
N GLU A 181 30.92 5.70 -20.30
CA GLU A 181 31.91 6.30 -21.22
C GLU A 181 32.77 7.37 -20.54
N GLU A 182 32.17 8.17 -19.65
CA GLU A 182 32.87 9.25 -18.94
C GLU A 182 33.73 8.68 -17.81
N GLY A 183 33.19 7.77 -17.02
CA GLY A 183 33.89 7.06 -15.98
C GLY A 183 35.09 6.26 -16.50
N SER A 184 34.98 5.70 -17.70
CA SER A 184 36.06 4.99 -18.39
C SER A 184 37.28 5.92 -18.62
N LYS A 185 37.06 7.13 -19.13
CA LYS A 185 38.13 8.11 -19.36
C LYS A 185 38.74 8.61 -18.05
N LEU A 186 37.88 8.91 -17.05
CA LEU A 186 38.35 9.31 -15.72
C LEU A 186 39.16 8.22 -15.03
N SER A 187 38.67 6.97 -15.07
CA SER A 187 39.35 5.82 -14.48
C SER A 187 40.70 5.55 -15.14
N GLU A 188 40.77 5.63 -16.48
CA GLU A 188 41.99 5.45 -17.25
C GLU A 188 43.07 6.46 -16.82
N GLU A 189 42.76 7.73 -16.76
CA GLU A 189 43.69 8.78 -16.37
C GLU A 189 44.13 8.63 -14.91
N ILE A 190 43.19 8.46 -13.98
CA ILE A 190 43.46 8.35 -12.55
C ILE A 190 44.24 7.08 -12.23
N THR A 191 43.80 5.92 -12.69
CA THR A 191 44.47 4.65 -12.39
C THR A 191 45.83 4.55 -13.10
N GLY A 192 45.99 5.18 -14.26
CA GLY A 192 47.27 5.26 -14.96
C GLY A 192 48.35 5.97 -14.13
N ARG A 193 48.02 7.08 -13.40
CA ARG A 193 48.95 7.79 -12.54
C ARG A 193 49.12 7.15 -11.14
N LEU A 194 48.20 6.29 -10.73
CA LEU A 194 48.21 5.62 -9.43
C LEU A 194 48.76 4.19 -9.48
N ILE A 195 49.37 3.76 -10.57
CA ILE A 195 49.99 2.43 -10.67
C ILE A 195 50.96 2.21 -9.52
N ASN A 196 50.87 1.07 -8.83
CA ASN A 196 51.59 0.69 -7.62
C ASN A 196 51.30 1.56 -6.38
N LYS A 197 50.25 2.38 -6.40
CA LYS A 197 49.77 3.15 -5.24
C LYS A 197 48.42 2.63 -4.76
N PRO A 198 48.09 2.77 -3.47
CA PRO A 198 46.78 2.41 -2.97
C PRO A 198 45.73 3.42 -3.41
N MET A 199 44.52 2.91 -3.71
CA MET A 199 43.32 3.70 -3.98
C MET A 199 42.25 3.35 -2.95
N GLY A 200 41.96 4.28 -2.04
CA GLY A 200 40.97 4.11 -0.99
C GLY A 200 39.54 4.15 -1.56
N ILE A 201 38.64 3.38 -0.96
CA ILE A 201 37.22 3.39 -1.32
C ILE A 201 36.41 3.83 -0.12
N PHE A 202 35.54 4.82 -0.31
CA PHE A 202 34.77 5.47 0.75
C PHE A 202 33.28 5.46 0.39
N GLU A 203 32.44 5.20 1.38
CA GLU A 203 30.97 5.36 1.28
C GLU A 203 30.56 6.60 2.10
N GLY A 204 30.33 7.73 1.42
CA GLY A 204 30.15 9.02 2.07
C GLY A 204 31.40 9.48 2.82
N ASN A 205 31.31 9.62 4.15
CA ASN A 205 32.42 10.04 4.98
C ASN A 205 33.22 8.88 5.64
N GLU A 206 32.78 7.64 5.42
CA GLU A 206 33.40 6.47 6.06
C GLU A 206 34.19 5.62 5.06
N PRO A 207 35.34 5.07 5.45
CA PRO A 207 36.06 4.12 4.61
C PRO A 207 35.27 2.84 4.46
N LEU A 208 35.21 2.29 3.25
CA LEU A 208 34.66 0.96 3.02
C LEU A 208 35.53 -0.08 3.73
N ARG A 209 34.93 -0.95 4.54
CA ARG A 209 35.65 -1.94 5.35
C ARG A 209 35.46 -3.34 4.81
N GLY A 210 36.51 -4.14 4.92
CA GLY A 210 36.48 -5.55 4.60
C GLY A 210 35.96 -6.42 5.75
N ASP A 211 35.96 -7.72 5.52
CA ASP A 211 35.58 -8.74 6.52
C ASP A 211 36.52 -8.72 7.75
N ASP A 212 37.74 -8.24 7.58
CA ASP A 212 38.75 -8.06 8.64
C ASP A 212 38.66 -6.70 9.35
N GLU A 213 37.59 -5.96 9.15
CA GLU A 213 37.31 -4.61 9.67
C GLU A 213 38.33 -3.53 9.21
N ARG A 214 39.25 -3.87 8.31
CA ARG A 214 40.24 -2.94 7.75
C ARG A 214 39.67 -2.18 6.56
N SER A 215 40.15 -0.95 6.38
CA SER A 215 39.77 -0.13 5.24
C SER A 215 40.24 -0.74 3.92
N ILE A 216 39.30 -0.84 2.97
CA ILE A 216 39.58 -1.34 1.64
C ILE A 216 40.31 -0.25 0.84
N ALA A 217 41.60 -0.50 0.55
CA ALA A 217 42.39 0.34 -0.29
C ALA A 217 43.35 -0.52 -1.12
N PRO A 218 42.83 -1.11 -2.22
CA PRO A 218 43.62 -1.94 -3.11
C PRO A 218 44.72 -1.16 -3.78
N ILE A 219 45.85 -1.85 -4.06
CA ILE A 219 46.93 -1.27 -4.87
C ILE A 219 46.52 -1.39 -6.36
N VAL A 220 46.56 -0.28 -7.06
CA VAL A 220 46.29 -0.24 -8.50
C VAL A 220 47.42 -0.98 -9.23
N GLN A 221 47.11 -2.12 -9.87
CA GLN A 221 48.10 -2.93 -10.59
C GLN A 221 48.23 -2.56 -12.05
N THR A 222 47.13 -2.16 -12.66
CA THR A 222 47.08 -1.78 -14.09
C THR A 222 46.06 -0.66 -14.26
N THR A 223 46.14 0.02 -15.39
CA THR A 223 45.13 1.00 -15.81
C THR A 223 43.78 0.33 -16.01
N ILE A 224 42.74 0.90 -15.42
CA ILE A 224 41.36 0.37 -15.47
C ILE A 224 40.53 1.22 -16.43
N THR A 225 40.13 0.64 -17.55
CA THR A 225 39.40 1.39 -18.61
C THR A 225 37.94 1.03 -18.71
N SER A 226 37.53 -0.22 -18.49
CA SER A 226 36.15 -0.67 -18.77
C SER A 226 35.42 -1.21 -17.56
N SER A 227 36.09 -2.02 -16.75
CA SER A 227 35.52 -2.67 -15.58
C SER A 227 36.54 -2.76 -14.46
N GLY A 228 36.04 -2.68 -13.24
CA GLY A 228 36.84 -2.87 -12.03
C GLY A 228 36.22 -3.94 -11.12
N ARG A 229 37.00 -4.31 -10.08
CA ARG A 229 36.53 -5.22 -9.04
C ARG A 229 36.95 -4.73 -7.66
N ILE A 230 36.06 -4.86 -6.71
CA ILE A 230 36.32 -4.61 -5.31
C ILE A 230 36.41 -5.98 -4.61
N THR A 231 37.54 -6.24 -3.97
CA THR A 231 37.81 -7.49 -3.22
C THR A 231 37.90 -7.21 -1.72
N GLY A 232 37.83 -8.27 -0.91
CA GLY A 232 37.94 -8.18 0.55
C GLY A 232 36.62 -7.88 1.26
N LEU A 233 35.50 -7.86 0.55
CA LEU A 233 34.16 -7.74 1.09
C LEU A 233 33.62 -9.08 1.57
N SER A 234 32.80 -9.08 2.64
CA SER A 234 31.96 -10.22 2.95
C SER A 234 30.84 -10.39 1.89
N LEU A 235 30.28 -11.60 1.79
CA LEU A 235 29.18 -11.86 0.88
C LEU A 235 27.99 -10.93 1.16
N ASN A 236 27.68 -10.70 2.43
CA ASN A 236 26.57 -9.84 2.84
C ASN A 236 26.80 -8.37 2.42
N GLU A 237 28.02 -7.87 2.61
CA GLU A 237 28.39 -6.51 2.27
C GLU A 237 28.45 -6.31 0.75
N ALA A 238 29.02 -7.25 0.01
CA ALA A 238 29.03 -7.26 -1.45
C ALA A 238 27.60 -7.26 -2.02
N THR A 239 26.71 -8.09 -1.42
CA THR A 239 25.29 -8.16 -1.83
C THR A 239 24.57 -6.84 -1.55
N ARG A 240 24.78 -6.24 -0.37
CA ARG A 240 24.23 -4.95 0.00
C ARG A 240 24.65 -3.87 -1.01
N LEU A 241 25.94 -3.76 -1.25
CA LEU A 241 26.49 -2.76 -2.18
C LEU A 241 26.00 -2.99 -3.62
N SER A 242 26.00 -4.22 -4.11
CA SER A 242 25.52 -4.55 -5.45
C SER A 242 24.05 -4.12 -5.62
N ASN A 243 23.20 -4.46 -4.65
CA ASN A 243 21.78 -4.08 -4.68
C ASN A 243 21.59 -2.57 -4.62
N GLN A 244 22.35 -1.87 -3.78
CA GLN A 244 22.29 -0.42 -3.66
C GLN A 244 22.77 0.30 -4.93
N LEU A 245 23.88 -0.15 -5.53
CA LEU A 245 24.43 0.43 -6.76
C LEU A 245 23.51 0.21 -7.96
N ASN A 246 22.92 -1.00 -8.07
CA ASN A 246 21.97 -1.32 -9.15
C ASN A 246 20.58 -0.69 -8.95
N ALA A 247 20.17 -0.40 -7.71
CA ALA A 247 18.91 0.27 -7.43
C ALA A 247 18.91 1.75 -7.80
N GLY A 248 20.06 2.30 -8.11
CA GLY A 248 20.23 3.71 -8.42
C GLY A 248 20.61 4.56 -7.19
N ARG A 249 21.07 5.76 -7.49
CA ARG A 249 21.50 6.73 -6.51
C ARG A 249 20.32 7.57 -6.03
N LEU A 250 20.25 7.77 -4.70
CA LEU A 250 19.31 8.73 -4.13
C LEU A 250 19.65 10.15 -4.64
N PRO A 251 18.70 10.87 -5.21
CA PRO A 251 18.90 12.24 -5.70
C PRO A 251 19.30 13.20 -4.57
N VAL A 252 18.81 12.96 -3.36
CA VAL A 252 19.02 13.77 -2.16
C VAL A 252 19.23 12.88 -0.94
N PRO A 253 19.98 13.36 0.09
CA PRO A 253 20.13 12.65 1.36
C PRO A 253 18.80 12.47 2.09
N LEU A 254 18.67 11.34 2.79
CA LEU A 254 17.49 11.00 3.59
C LEU A 254 17.89 10.84 5.05
N GLU A 255 17.08 11.39 5.96
CA GLU A 255 17.16 11.22 7.40
C GLU A 255 15.94 10.50 7.94
N ILE A 256 16.10 9.51 8.81
CA ILE A 256 15.01 8.85 9.50
C ILE A 256 14.49 9.77 10.60
N ILE A 257 13.25 10.25 10.45
CA ILE A 257 12.60 11.12 11.46
C ILE A 257 11.55 10.38 12.29
N TYR A 258 11.11 9.22 11.83
CA TYR A 258 10.19 8.36 12.55
C TYR A 258 10.41 6.90 12.16
N ASP A 259 10.40 6.00 13.14
CA ASP A 259 10.55 4.56 12.97
C ASP A 259 9.65 3.83 13.95
N GLN A 260 8.82 2.94 13.43
CA GLN A 260 7.95 2.10 14.23
C GLN A 260 7.92 0.67 13.67
N THR A 261 8.19 -0.30 14.51
CA THR A 261 8.02 -1.72 14.19
C THR A 261 6.74 -2.23 14.83
N VAL A 262 5.85 -2.80 14.01
CA VAL A 262 4.57 -3.39 14.44
C VAL A 262 4.72 -4.90 14.48
N SER A 263 4.39 -5.51 15.62
CA SER A 263 4.48 -6.97 15.78
C SER A 263 3.39 -7.70 15.00
N PRO A 264 3.73 -8.74 14.21
CA PRO A 264 2.73 -9.55 13.48
C PRO A 264 1.75 -10.30 14.40
N ILE A 265 2.16 -10.61 15.62
CA ILE A 265 1.34 -11.40 16.60
C ILE A 265 0.08 -10.62 16.97
N LEU A 266 0.20 -9.32 17.22
CA LEU A 266 -0.94 -8.46 17.53
C LEU A 266 -1.94 -8.38 16.38
N GLY A 267 -1.47 -8.34 15.14
CA GLY A 267 -2.33 -8.26 13.96
C GLY A 267 -3.19 -9.51 13.74
N ALA A 268 -2.63 -10.71 13.90
CA ALA A 268 -3.36 -11.97 13.74
C ALA A 268 -4.50 -12.11 14.76
N ASP A 269 -4.22 -11.83 16.03
CA ASP A 269 -5.23 -11.88 17.09
C ASP A 269 -6.36 -10.87 16.85
N PHE A 270 -6.04 -9.67 16.38
CA PHE A 270 -7.03 -8.65 16.04
C PHE A 270 -7.90 -9.04 14.85
N ILE A 271 -7.36 -9.72 13.84
CA ILE A 271 -8.14 -10.21 12.69
C ILE A 271 -9.18 -11.22 13.19
N ASP A 272 -8.77 -12.23 13.95
CA ASP A 272 -9.66 -13.28 14.47
C ASP A 272 -10.74 -12.71 15.38
N MET A 273 -10.39 -11.81 16.28
CA MET A 273 -11.35 -11.12 17.15
C MET A 273 -12.33 -10.26 16.34
N SER A 274 -11.84 -9.50 15.35
CA SER A 274 -12.66 -8.63 14.52
C SER A 274 -13.61 -9.40 13.61
N LEU A 275 -13.15 -10.51 13.03
CA LEU A 275 -13.98 -11.39 12.20
C LEU A 275 -15.08 -12.05 13.05
N THR A 276 -14.73 -12.55 14.22
CA THR A 276 -15.69 -13.16 15.15
C THR A 276 -16.73 -12.14 15.62
N ALA A 277 -16.31 -10.96 16.07
CA ALA A 277 -17.20 -9.89 16.50
C ALA A 277 -18.10 -9.40 15.34
N GLY A 278 -17.53 -9.24 14.14
CA GLY A 278 -18.28 -8.87 12.95
C GLY A 278 -19.34 -9.90 12.56
N LEU A 279 -19.00 -11.20 12.61
CA LEU A 279 -19.93 -12.29 12.32
C LEU A 279 -21.07 -12.32 13.34
N ILE A 280 -20.76 -12.23 14.63
CA ILE A 280 -21.77 -12.17 15.71
C ILE A 280 -22.67 -10.94 15.49
N GLY A 281 -22.11 -9.77 15.19
CA GLY A 281 -22.86 -8.55 14.91
C GLY A 281 -23.82 -8.70 13.72
N ILE A 282 -23.36 -9.26 12.61
CA ILE A 282 -24.19 -9.54 11.44
C ILE A 282 -25.35 -10.48 11.77
N VAL A 283 -25.09 -11.59 12.50
CA VAL A 283 -26.12 -12.56 12.90
C VAL A 283 -27.16 -11.91 13.81
N LEU A 284 -26.74 -11.11 14.79
CA LEU A 284 -27.66 -10.38 15.67
C LEU A 284 -28.54 -9.38 14.92
N VAL A 285 -27.95 -8.64 13.98
CA VAL A 285 -28.71 -7.71 13.12
C VAL A 285 -29.70 -8.45 12.24
N MET A 286 -29.31 -9.56 11.60
CA MET A 286 -30.21 -10.37 10.78
C MET A 286 -31.36 -10.96 11.59
N LEU A 287 -31.06 -11.42 12.82
CA LEU A 287 -32.05 -11.94 13.76
C LEU A 287 -33.04 -10.84 14.15
N PHE A 288 -32.55 -9.68 14.58
CA PHE A 288 -33.37 -8.51 14.92
C PHE A 288 -34.29 -8.11 13.75
N MET A 289 -33.72 -7.95 12.55
CA MET A 289 -34.48 -7.57 11.36
C MET A 289 -35.59 -8.61 11.05
N THR A 290 -35.26 -9.89 11.11
CA THR A 290 -36.22 -10.96 10.83
C THR A 290 -37.33 -11.03 11.88
N LEU A 291 -37.01 -10.88 13.16
CA LEU A 291 -38.01 -10.92 14.24
C LEU A 291 -38.90 -9.67 14.23
N TYR A 292 -38.32 -8.48 14.07
CA TYR A 292 -39.06 -7.22 14.16
C TYR A 292 -39.85 -6.91 12.88
N TYR A 293 -39.20 -7.03 11.70
CA TYR A 293 -39.83 -6.72 10.41
C TYR A 293 -40.43 -7.95 9.70
N ARG A 294 -40.27 -9.16 10.27
CA ARG A 294 -40.80 -10.42 9.72
C ARG A 294 -40.35 -10.66 8.28
N LEU A 295 -41.27 -10.80 7.30
CA LEU A 295 -40.95 -11.10 5.92
C LEU A 295 -40.09 -10.02 5.22
N PRO A 296 -40.37 -8.71 5.35
CA PRO A 296 -39.46 -7.66 4.88
C PRO A 296 -38.07 -7.77 5.51
N GLY A 297 -37.98 -8.07 6.81
CA GLY A 297 -36.72 -8.27 7.52
C GLY A 297 -35.90 -9.45 6.98
N LEU A 298 -36.57 -10.57 6.70
CA LEU A 298 -35.91 -11.71 6.05
C LEU A 298 -35.35 -11.34 4.66
N MET A 299 -36.09 -10.54 3.87
CA MET A 299 -35.59 -10.05 2.58
C MET A 299 -34.40 -9.09 2.72
N ALA A 300 -34.41 -8.23 3.75
CA ALA A 300 -33.27 -7.38 4.06
C ALA A 300 -32.05 -8.20 4.53
N SER A 301 -32.26 -9.26 5.29
CA SER A 301 -31.18 -10.18 5.70
C SER A 301 -30.55 -10.87 4.49
N LEU A 302 -31.34 -11.31 3.51
CA LEU A 302 -30.83 -11.84 2.24
C LEU A 302 -30.07 -10.77 1.44
N ALA A 303 -30.59 -9.55 1.41
CA ALA A 303 -29.91 -8.42 0.76
C ALA A 303 -28.60 -8.06 1.47
N LEU A 304 -28.50 -8.26 2.80
CA LEU A 304 -27.27 -8.05 3.56
C LEU A 304 -26.20 -9.11 3.23
N VAL A 305 -26.59 -10.37 3.01
CA VAL A 305 -25.66 -11.40 2.50
C VAL A 305 -25.16 -11.03 1.11
N PHE A 306 -26.04 -10.56 0.24
CA PHE A 306 -25.66 -10.05 -1.08
C PHE A 306 -24.70 -8.86 -0.96
N TYR A 307 -24.95 -7.93 -0.05
CA TYR A 307 -24.11 -6.79 0.25
C TYR A 307 -22.69 -7.24 0.64
N GLY A 308 -22.57 -8.17 1.60
CA GLY A 308 -21.27 -8.68 2.04
C GLY A 308 -20.47 -9.33 0.90
N ALA A 309 -21.12 -10.17 0.10
CA ALA A 309 -20.49 -10.80 -1.06
C ALA A 309 -20.01 -9.75 -2.09
N LEU A 310 -20.80 -8.73 -2.36
CA LEU A 310 -20.44 -7.69 -3.34
C LEU A 310 -19.33 -6.79 -2.84
N VAL A 311 -19.31 -6.40 -1.55
CA VAL A 311 -18.25 -5.59 -0.96
C VAL A 311 -16.92 -6.36 -0.97
N LEU A 312 -16.93 -7.63 -0.56
CA LEU A 312 -15.72 -8.47 -0.58
C LEU A 312 -15.20 -8.69 -2.00
N ALA A 313 -16.10 -8.86 -2.97
CA ALA A 313 -15.71 -8.95 -4.39
C ALA A 313 -15.04 -7.64 -4.87
N LEU A 314 -15.57 -6.48 -4.48
CA LEU A 314 -14.99 -5.19 -4.82
C LEU A 314 -13.64 -4.97 -4.15
N PHE A 315 -13.45 -5.39 -2.89
CA PHE A 315 -12.14 -5.32 -2.21
C PHE A 315 -11.08 -6.17 -2.90
N LYS A 316 -11.46 -7.28 -3.54
CA LYS A 316 -10.55 -8.08 -4.36
C LYS A 316 -10.23 -7.46 -5.73
N LEU A 317 -11.19 -6.79 -6.34
CA LEU A 317 -11.04 -6.18 -7.67
C LEU A 317 -10.30 -4.83 -7.61
N ILE A 318 -10.62 -4.03 -6.59
CA ILE A 318 -9.97 -2.76 -6.33
C ILE A 318 -8.82 -3.07 -5.34
N PRO A 319 -7.56 -2.65 -5.60
CA PRO A 319 -6.46 -2.92 -4.69
C PRO A 319 -6.58 -2.06 -3.42
N VAL A 320 -7.52 -2.43 -2.54
CA VAL A 320 -7.74 -1.79 -1.24
C VAL A 320 -6.85 -2.46 -0.21
N THR A 321 -5.98 -1.70 0.45
CA THR A 321 -5.24 -2.18 1.62
C THR A 321 -6.19 -2.20 2.82
N LEU A 322 -6.52 -3.41 3.29
CA LEU A 322 -7.39 -3.60 4.43
C LEU A 322 -6.60 -3.41 5.73
N THR A 323 -6.85 -2.30 6.41
CA THR A 323 -6.29 -1.96 7.72
C THR A 323 -7.29 -2.31 8.83
N LEU A 324 -6.86 -2.31 10.09
CA LEU A 324 -7.76 -2.48 11.24
C LEU A 324 -8.88 -1.42 11.22
N ALA A 325 -8.50 -0.16 10.94
CA ALA A 325 -9.48 0.91 10.75
C ALA A 325 -10.41 0.64 9.56
N GLY A 326 -9.88 0.07 8.47
CA GLY A 326 -10.66 -0.34 7.30
C GLY A 326 -11.70 -1.43 7.62
N ILE A 327 -11.36 -2.41 8.46
CA ILE A 327 -12.32 -3.39 8.99
C ILE A 327 -13.41 -2.66 9.79
N GLY A 328 -13.04 -1.70 10.64
CA GLY A 328 -14.00 -0.84 11.36
C GLY A 328 -14.95 -0.08 10.41
N GLY A 329 -14.42 0.48 9.32
CA GLY A 329 -15.20 1.13 8.27
C GLY A 329 -16.19 0.17 7.58
N PHE A 330 -15.75 -1.06 7.28
CA PHE A 330 -16.62 -2.11 6.73
C PHE A 330 -17.75 -2.47 7.71
N VAL A 331 -17.45 -2.74 8.99
CA VAL A 331 -18.46 -3.06 10.00
C VAL A 331 -19.45 -1.91 10.19
N LEU A 332 -18.98 -0.66 10.21
CA LEU A 332 -19.84 0.50 10.28
C LEU A 332 -20.78 0.60 9.07
N SER A 333 -20.29 0.29 7.88
CA SER A 333 -21.09 0.32 6.65
C SER A 333 -22.19 -0.75 6.63
N ILE A 334 -22.03 -1.89 7.33
CA ILE A 334 -23.08 -2.89 7.54
C ILE A 334 -24.25 -2.27 8.32
N GLY A 335 -23.96 -1.52 9.39
CA GLY A 335 -25.00 -0.81 10.15
C GLY A 335 -25.80 0.15 9.26
N MET A 336 -25.12 0.94 8.44
CA MET A 336 -25.78 1.88 7.52
C MET A 336 -26.57 1.17 6.41
N ALA A 337 -26.13 -0.02 5.97
CA ALA A 337 -26.86 -0.83 5.00
C ALA A 337 -28.23 -1.29 5.55
N VAL A 338 -28.27 -1.62 6.85
CA VAL A 338 -29.51 -2.02 7.53
C VAL A 338 -30.40 -0.81 7.79
N ASP A 339 -29.85 0.33 8.17
CA ASP A 339 -30.59 1.57 8.45
C ASP A 339 -31.43 2.03 7.24
N ALA A 340 -30.84 1.99 6.04
CA ALA A 340 -31.58 2.28 4.81
C ALA A 340 -32.82 1.37 4.63
N ASN A 341 -32.70 0.06 4.94
CA ASN A 341 -33.82 -0.87 4.85
C ASN A 341 -34.88 -0.61 5.93
N VAL A 342 -34.44 -0.28 7.16
CA VAL A 342 -35.34 0.11 8.26
C VAL A 342 -36.20 1.31 7.85
N LEU A 343 -35.59 2.36 7.33
CA LEU A 343 -36.29 3.56 6.90
C LEU A 343 -37.33 3.25 5.81
N ILE A 344 -36.96 2.42 4.82
CA ILE A 344 -37.87 1.98 3.75
C ILE A 344 -39.07 1.21 4.35
N PHE A 345 -38.81 0.29 5.29
CA PHE A 345 -39.87 -0.52 5.88
C PHE A 345 -40.82 0.28 6.76
N GLU A 346 -40.31 1.26 7.51
CA GLU A 346 -41.21 2.14 8.28
C GLU A 346 -42.11 2.97 7.36
N ARG A 347 -41.58 3.52 6.27
CA ARG A 347 -42.41 4.21 5.28
C ARG A 347 -43.41 3.25 4.59
N MET A 348 -43.01 2.03 4.29
CA MET A 348 -43.90 1.01 3.75
C MET A 348 -45.01 0.66 4.74
N LYS A 349 -44.75 0.55 6.03
CA LYS A 349 -45.75 0.31 7.08
C LYS A 349 -46.74 1.46 7.19
N GLU A 350 -46.29 2.71 7.10
CA GLU A 350 -47.18 3.90 7.09
C GLU A 350 -48.19 3.80 5.95
N GLU A 351 -47.73 3.44 4.73
CA GLU A 351 -48.56 3.32 3.56
C GLU A 351 -49.56 2.13 3.61
N LEU A 352 -49.13 1.02 4.25
CA LEU A 352 -50.03 -0.13 4.50
C LEU A 352 -51.13 0.24 5.52
N ARG A 353 -50.80 1.02 6.57
CA ARG A 353 -51.79 1.53 7.54
C ARG A 353 -52.77 2.48 6.89
N ALA A 354 -52.34 3.25 5.89
CA ALA A 354 -53.22 4.11 5.08
C ALA A 354 -54.10 3.35 4.10
N GLY A 355 -54.16 1.99 4.16
CA GLY A 355 -55.03 1.13 3.36
C GLY A 355 -54.54 0.86 1.94
N ARG A 356 -53.31 1.19 1.58
CA ARG A 356 -52.75 0.90 0.26
C ARG A 356 -52.48 -0.61 0.07
N THR A 357 -52.59 -1.06 -1.14
CA THR A 357 -52.17 -2.44 -1.50
C THR A 357 -50.69 -2.62 -1.28
N LEU A 358 -50.24 -3.85 -0.98
CA LEU A 358 -48.82 -4.17 -0.74
C LEU A 358 -47.90 -3.63 -1.86
N GLY A 359 -48.28 -3.80 -3.12
CA GLY A 359 -47.52 -3.31 -4.25
C GLY A 359 -47.38 -1.79 -4.29
N ALA A 360 -48.46 -1.07 -3.98
CA ALA A 360 -48.46 0.38 -3.91
C ALA A 360 -47.68 0.90 -2.68
N ALA A 361 -47.80 0.22 -1.55
CA ALA A 361 -47.07 0.54 -0.33
C ALA A 361 -45.55 0.36 -0.48
N ILE A 362 -45.09 -0.72 -1.13
CA ILE A 362 -43.68 -0.94 -1.48
C ILE A 362 -43.18 0.25 -2.31
N GLU A 363 -43.86 0.56 -3.46
CA GLU A 363 -43.37 1.64 -4.34
C GLU A 363 -43.35 3.02 -3.63
N ALA A 364 -44.41 3.34 -2.88
CA ALA A 364 -44.46 4.59 -2.12
C ALA A 364 -43.40 4.66 -1.02
N GLY A 365 -43.18 3.58 -0.26
CA GLY A 365 -42.19 3.49 0.79
C GLY A 365 -40.78 3.75 0.25
N PHE A 366 -40.39 3.10 -0.84
CA PHE A 366 -39.10 3.31 -1.50
C PHE A 366 -38.94 4.74 -2.03
N ASN A 367 -39.95 5.29 -2.68
CA ASN A 367 -39.87 6.63 -3.25
C ASN A 367 -39.78 7.73 -2.14
N ARG A 368 -40.51 7.56 -1.02
CA ARG A 368 -40.48 8.51 0.10
C ARG A 368 -39.18 8.40 0.92
N ALA A 369 -38.63 7.21 1.08
CA ALA A 369 -37.38 6.99 1.78
C ALA A 369 -36.14 7.45 0.97
N TRP A 370 -36.23 7.46 -0.36
CA TRP A 370 -35.11 7.73 -1.25
C TRP A 370 -34.38 9.04 -0.97
N THR A 371 -35.11 10.15 -0.80
CA THR A 371 -34.50 11.47 -0.57
C THR A 371 -33.66 11.48 0.71
N ALA A 372 -34.22 10.94 1.80
CA ALA A 372 -33.52 10.89 3.08
C ALA A 372 -32.27 9.98 3.03
N ILE A 373 -32.39 8.79 2.38
CA ILE A 373 -31.27 7.86 2.21
C ILE A 373 -30.17 8.50 1.36
N ARG A 374 -30.52 9.13 0.25
CA ARG A 374 -29.58 9.81 -0.63
C ARG A 374 -28.84 10.91 0.11
N ASP A 375 -29.55 11.80 0.77
CA ASP A 375 -28.98 13.00 1.40
C ASP A 375 -28.06 12.63 2.57
N SER A 376 -28.44 11.63 3.40
CA SER A 376 -27.58 11.07 4.44
C SER A 376 -26.29 10.47 3.88
N ASN A 377 -26.39 9.66 2.82
CA ASN A 377 -25.22 9.00 2.24
C ASN A 377 -24.31 9.96 1.46
N ILE A 378 -24.85 11.04 0.85
CA ILE A 378 -24.03 12.10 0.24
C ILE A 378 -23.12 12.74 1.30
N THR A 379 -23.64 13.03 2.49
CA THR A 379 -22.82 13.54 3.60
C THR A 379 -21.69 12.58 3.94
N THR A 380 -21.97 11.29 4.02
CA THR A 380 -20.95 10.26 4.28
C THR A 380 -19.90 10.22 3.17
N PHE A 381 -20.30 10.30 1.88
CA PHE A 381 -19.35 10.35 0.77
C PHE A 381 -18.43 11.58 0.83
N ILE A 382 -18.96 12.75 1.22
CA ILE A 382 -18.15 13.95 1.41
C ILE A 382 -17.12 13.73 2.53
N VAL A 383 -17.54 13.16 3.66
CA VAL A 383 -16.64 12.82 4.77
C VAL A 383 -15.56 11.84 4.33
N CYS A 384 -15.93 10.76 3.60
CA CYS A 384 -14.97 9.81 3.06
C CYS A 384 -13.97 10.48 2.11
N GLY A 385 -14.42 11.39 1.24
CA GLY A 385 -13.57 12.16 0.34
C GLY A 385 -12.56 13.03 1.10
N ILE A 386 -13.01 13.74 2.14
CA ILE A 386 -12.14 14.56 2.99
C ILE A 386 -11.11 13.68 3.72
N LEU A 387 -11.55 12.58 4.35
CA LEU A 387 -10.66 11.66 5.06
C LEU A 387 -9.63 11.02 4.13
N TYR A 388 -10.04 10.62 2.92
CA TYR A 388 -9.14 10.08 1.93
C TYR A 388 -8.09 11.10 1.49
N TRP A 389 -8.51 12.34 1.19
CA TRP A 389 -7.60 13.43 0.86
C TRP A 389 -6.65 13.76 2.00
N LEU A 390 -7.16 13.85 3.24
CA LEU A 390 -6.35 14.09 4.43
C LEU A 390 -5.31 12.97 4.63
N GLY A 391 -5.76 11.71 4.51
CA GLY A 391 -4.91 10.53 4.69
C GLY A 391 -3.85 10.39 3.60
N SER A 392 -4.14 10.80 2.36
CA SER A 392 -3.18 10.69 1.26
C SER A 392 -2.19 11.84 1.18
N SER A 393 -2.62 13.08 1.48
CA SER A 393 -1.83 14.27 1.18
C SER A 393 -1.19 14.92 2.42
N ILE A 394 -1.83 14.85 3.59
CA ILE A 394 -1.38 15.60 4.77
C ILE A 394 -0.75 14.68 5.81
N VAL A 395 -1.46 13.63 6.20
CA VAL A 395 -1.04 12.74 7.30
C VAL A 395 -0.29 11.51 6.79
N ALA A 396 -0.46 11.15 5.49
CA ALA A 396 0.03 9.92 4.86
C ALA A 396 -0.24 8.68 5.74
N SER A 397 -1.49 8.52 6.16
CA SER A 397 -1.92 7.47 7.07
C SER A 397 -2.71 6.40 6.35
N ALA A 398 -2.11 5.23 6.12
CA ALA A 398 -2.77 4.08 5.52
C ALA A 398 -4.05 3.66 6.28
N PRO A 399 -4.11 3.67 7.63
CA PRO A 399 -5.35 3.42 8.36
C PRO A 399 -6.48 4.39 8.02
N VAL A 400 -6.21 5.69 7.93
CA VAL A 400 -7.23 6.70 7.60
C VAL A 400 -7.72 6.54 6.16
N MET A 401 -6.81 6.31 5.21
CA MET A 401 -7.16 6.02 3.81
C MET A 401 -7.97 4.73 3.69
N GLY A 402 -7.54 3.67 4.36
CA GLY A 402 -8.20 2.38 4.38
C GLY A 402 -9.63 2.49 4.93
N PHE A 403 -9.82 3.19 6.06
CA PHE A 403 -11.15 3.46 6.63
C PHE A 403 -12.04 4.22 5.64
N ALA A 404 -11.55 5.33 5.07
CA ALA A 404 -12.31 6.16 4.15
C ALA A 404 -12.75 5.39 2.91
N LEU A 405 -11.85 4.60 2.31
CA LEU A 405 -12.13 3.85 1.09
C LEU A 405 -13.09 2.68 1.34
N THR A 406 -12.88 1.91 2.42
CA THR A 406 -13.78 0.80 2.77
C THR A 406 -15.17 1.29 3.12
N LEU A 407 -15.28 2.40 3.86
CA LEU A 407 -16.56 3.03 4.18
C LEU A 407 -17.26 3.55 2.92
N PHE A 408 -16.55 4.21 2.02
CA PHE A 408 -17.08 4.70 0.75
C PHE A 408 -17.66 3.57 -0.09
N ILE A 409 -16.90 2.49 -0.30
CA ILE A 409 -17.35 1.31 -1.06
C ILE A 409 -18.56 0.67 -0.37
N GLY A 410 -18.49 0.48 0.95
CA GLY A 410 -19.58 -0.08 1.74
C GLY A 410 -20.89 0.70 1.60
N VAL A 411 -20.83 2.03 1.72
CA VAL A 411 -22.01 2.90 1.58
C VAL A 411 -22.55 2.88 0.16
N ALA A 412 -21.71 2.92 -0.86
CA ALA A 412 -22.15 2.85 -2.25
C ALA A 412 -22.90 1.53 -2.54
N VAL A 413 -22.33 0.40 -2.08
CA VAL A 413 -22.96 -0.93 -2.21
C VAL A 413 -24.24 -1.02 -1.40
N SER A 414 -24.28 -0.46 -0.19
CA SER A 414 -25.47 -0.46 0.67
C SER A 414 -26.66 0.26 0.01
N MET A 415 -26.42 1.41 -0.60
CA MET A 415 -27.45 2.12 -1.38
C MET A 415 -27.98 1.26 -2.54
N PHE A 416 -27.07 0.63 -3.27
CA PHE A 416 -27.46 -0.26 -4.36
C PHE A 416 -28.31 -1.44 -3.85
N THR A 417 -27.86 -2.12 -2.80
CA THR A 417 -28.57 -3.30 -2.26
C THR A 417 -29.90 -2.94 -1.63
N ALA A 418 -29.99 -1.85 -0.87
CA ALA A 418 -31.26 -1.41 -0.30
C ALA A 418 -32.28 -1.04 -1.40
N ILE A 419 -31.88 -0.31 -2.44
CA ILE A 419 -32.81 0.23 -3.42
C ILE A 419 -33.14 -0.78 -4.53
N VAL A 420 -32.15 -1.55 -4.99
CA VAL A 420 -32.33 -2.46 -6.11
C VAL A 420 -32.64 -3.87 -5.64
N VAL A 421 -31.80 -4.43 -4.76
CA VAL A 421 -31.91 -5.83 -4.33
C VAL A 421 -33.11 -6.03 -3.44
N THR A 422 -33.22 -5.28 -2.32
CA THR A 422 -34.35 -5.41 -1.38
C THR A 422 -35.68 -5.11 -2.06
N ARG A 423 -35.75 -4.05 -2.89
CA ARG A 423 -36.97 -3.74 -3.68
C ARG A 423 -37.36 -4.86 -4.60
N THR A 424 -36.37 -5.47 -5.27
CA THR A 424 -36.62 -6.59 -6.20
C THR A 424 -37.14 -7.84 -5.46
N LEU A 425 -36.51 -8.17 -4.32
CA LEU A 425 -36.94 -9.29 -3.48
C LEU A 425 -38.36 -9.10 -2.93
N LEU A 426 -38.70 -7.92 -2.40
CA LEU A 426 -40.05 -7.63 -1.91
C LEU A 426 -41.09 -7.70 -3.01
N ARG A 427 -40.76 -7.26 -4.22
CA ARG A 427 -41.68 -7.32 -5.38
C ARG A 427 -42.03 -8.74 -5.82
N LEU A 428 -41.21 -9.76 -5.44
CA LEU A 428 -41.52 -11.16 -5.72
C LEU A 428 -42.84 -11.60 -5.06
N PHE A 429 -43.16 -11.03 -3.90
CA PHE A 429 -44.36 -11.38 -3.13
C PHE A 429 -45.61 -10.67 -3.60
N VAL A 430 -45.52 -9.61 -4.41
CA VAL A 430 -46.67 -8.90 -4.95
C VAL A 430 -47.45 -9.81 -5.88
N GLY A 431 -48.72 -10.06 -5.56
CA GLY A 431 -49.61 -10.96 -6.34
C GLY A 431 -49.54 -12.43 -5.90
N THR A 432 -48.80 -12.78 -4.86
CA THR A 432 -48.80 -14.12 -4.27
C THR A 432 -49.86 -14.21 -3.16
N ARG A 433 -50.22 -15.43 -2.74
CA ARG A 433 -51.13 -15.68 -1.58
C ARG A 433 -50.55 -15.10 -0.27
N LEU A 434 -49.21 -14.95 -0.15
CA LEU A 434 -48.56 -14.34 0.98
C LEU A 434 -48.82 -12.84 1.07
N ALA A 435 -49.01 -12.14 -0.07
CA ALA A 435 -49.33 -10.72 -0.08
C ALA A 435 -50.68 -10.39 0.59
N GLN A 436 -51.58 -11.37 0.68
CA GLN A 436 -52.89 -11.20 1.35
C GLN A 436 -52.77 -11.29 2.88
N ARG A 437 -51.68 -11.82 3.42
CA ARG A 437 -51.44 -11.91 4.86
C ARG A 437 -50.66 -10.65 5.35
N ILE A 438 -51.35 -9.52 5.44
CA ILE A 438 -50.80 -8.23 5.89
C ILE A 438 -50.01 -8.34 7.20
N PRO A 439 -50.41 -9.19 8.21
CA PRO A 439 -49.60 -9.37 9.42
C PRO A 439 -48.14 -9.83 9.21
N LEU A 440 -47.82 -10.45 8.08
CA LEU A 440 -46.45 -10.84 7.73
C LEU A 440 -45.56 -9.64 7.35
N PHE A 441 -46.18 -8.52 6.95
CA PHE A 441 -45.52 -7.31 6.50
C PHE A 441 -45.57 -6.15 7.52
N SER A 442 -46.49 -6.24 8.51
CA SER A 442 -46.59 -5.23 9.57
C SER A 442 -47.14 -5.87 10.86
N VAL A 443 -46.48 -5.60 11.97
CA VAL A 443 -46.85 -6.13 13.30
C VAL A 443 -48.16 -5.53 13.81
N HIS A 444 -48.58 -4.33 13.35
CA HIS A 444 -49.71 -3.56 13.88
C HIS A 444 -50.89 -3.41 12.92
N ALA A 445 -50.84 -3.99 11.73
CA ALA A 445 -51.92 -3.82 10.74
C ALA A 445 -53.16 -4.66 10.99
N GLY A 446 -53.31 -5.29 12.14
CA GLY A 446 -54.42 -6.14 12.49
C GLY A 446 -55.20 -5.77 13.76
N LYS A 447 -54.88 -4.64 14.42
CA LYS A 447 -55.48 -4.28 15.71
C LYS A 447 -56.46 -3.12 15.70
N ASP A 448 -56.60 -2.41 14.59
CA ASP A 448 -57.46 -1.20 14.51
C ASP A 448 -58.76 -1.41 13.76
N ASN A 449 -59.23 -2.65 13.56
CA ASN A 449 -60.56 -2.98 13.09
C ASN A 449 -61.29 -3.88 14.10
N VAL A 450 -61.55 -3.36 15.31
CA VAL A 450 -62.66 -3.78 16.15
C VAL A 450 -63.24 -2.53 16.78
#